data_ed28b96f95260b4bfb48289be700c178
#
_entry.id   ed28b96f95260b4bfb48289be700c178
#
_cell.length_a   1.000
_cell.length_b   1.000
_cell.length_c   1.000
_cell.angle_alpha   90.00
_cell.angle_beta   90.00
_cell.angle_gamma   90.00
#
_symmetry.space_group_name_H-M   'P 1'
#
loop_
_entity.id
_entity.type
_entity.pdbx_description
1 polymer ?
#
loop_
_entity_poly.entity_id
_entity_poly.type
_entity_poly.pdbx_seq_one_letter_code
_entity_poly.pdbx_strand_id
1 'polypeptide(L)'
;VEKGTITLVIQTVGASTSQLCALNEGDYIADVVGPLGKATHIENYGIVLCAGGGVGTAPMLPIIQALKAAGNRVISVIAGRSKDLIILEDEVRKSSDEVIIMTDDGSYGKQGVVTVGMEEVIQREKVDKCFAIGPAIMMKFCCLLTKKYEIPTDVSLNTIMVDGTGMCGACRISVGGKTKFVCVDGPEFDGHLVDFNEMLQRGGAFKAEELEAMEAYQKALNGEAPAQEAAPAKAEEAPVAPLSVDEMDTTTPLAELIDRSAPYREALRKSMKAKERTQIERCQMPELDPVYRATTRVEEVNKGL
;
A
#
# COMPACT_ATOMS: atom_id res chain seq x y z
N VAL A 1 16.37 0.15 -5.00
CA VAL A 1 16.61 -1.09 -5.76
C VAL A 1 18.10 -1.31 -6.07
N GLU A 2 18.95 -0.30 -5.87
CA GLU A 2 20.40 -0.40 -6.10
C GLU A 2 21.11 -1.51 -5.29
N LYS A 3 20.46 -1.99 -4.22
CA LYS A 3 20.99 -3.07 -3.35
C LYS A 3 20.26 -4.40 -3.50
N GLY A 4 19.35 -4.56 -4.48
CA GLY A 4 18.55 -5.77 -4.63
C GLY A 4 17.56 -6.00 -3.48
N THR A 5 17.17 -4.93 -2.76
CA THR A 5 16.27 -4.98 -1.63
C THR A 5 15.05 -4.07 -1.84
N ILE A 6 13.93 -4.42 -1.22
CA ILE A 6 12.77 -3.54 -1.06
C ILE A 6 12.56 -3.24 0.42
N THR A 7 12.08 -2.04 0.73
CA THR A 7 11.72 -1.65 2.09
C THR A 7 10.21 -1.59 2.20
N LEU A 8 9.65 -2.30 3.18
CA LEU A 8 8.23 -2.26 3.51
C LEU A 8 8.05 -1.48 4.82
N VAL A 9 7.14 -0.53 4.83
CA VAL A 9 6.71 0.17 6.05
C VAL A 9 5.31 -0.32 6.39
N ILE A 10 5.17 -0.95 7.56
CA ILE A 10 3.94 -1.64 7.95
C ILE A 10 3.40 -0.99 9.22
N GLN A 11 2.15 -0.55 9.17
CA GLN A 11 1.40 -0.09 10.34
C GLN A 11 0.62 -1.26 10.94
N THR A 12 0.78 -1.51 12.23
CA THR A 12 0.06 -2.55 12.97
C THR A 12 -1.37 -2.10 13.22
N VAL A 13 -2.32 -2.58 12.41
CA VAL A 13 -3.76 -2.23 12.52
C VAL A 13 -4.67 -3.45 12.67
N GLY A 14 -4.29 -4.63 12.17
CA GLY A 14 -5.10 -5.84 12.19
C GLY A 14 -4.24 -7.09 12.34
N ALA A 15 -4.85 -8.27 12.37
CA ALA A 15 -4.18 -9.54 12.61
C ALA A 15 -3.00 -9.79 11.65
N SER A 16 -3.21 -9.63 10.34
CA SER A 16 -2.16 -9.85 9.33
C SER A 16 -0.97 -8.90 9.47
N THR A 17 -1.23 -7.60 9.70
CA THR A 17 -0.15 -6.63 9.90
C THR A 17 0.57 -6.84 11.23
N SER A 18 -0.15 -7.30 12.27
CA SER A 18 0.46 -7.70 13.55
C SER A 18 1.39 -8.90 13.39
N GLN A 19 0.99 -9.91 12.61
CA GLN A 19 1.84 -11.07 12.30
C GLN A 19 3.11 -10.66 11.54
N LEU A 20 2.98 -9.79 10.52
CA LEU A 20 4.14 -9.28 9.79
C LEU A 20 5.09 -8.49 10.70
N CYS A 21 4.54 -7.63 11.58
CA CYS A 21 5.35 -6.87 12.53
C CYS A 21 5.99 -7.71 13.64
N ALA A 22 5.53 -8.95 13.85
CA ALA A 22 6.11 -9.90 14.81
C ALA A 22 7.32 -10.66 14.24
N LEU A 23 7.57 -10.61 12.94
CA LEU A 23 8.72 -11.24 12.30
C LEU A 23 10.04 -10.63 12.79
N ASN A 24 11.07 -11.46 12.87
CA ASN A 24 12.41 -11.08 13.29
C ASN A 24 13.38 -11.09 12.11
N GLU A 25 14.56 -10.50 12.32
CA GLU A 25 15.65 -10.60 11.36
C GLU A 25 16.00 -12.08 11.11
N GLY A 26 16.09 -12.42 9.83
CA GLY A 26 16.30 -13.80 9.38
C GLY A 26 15.04 -14.60 9.12
N ASP A 27 13.86 -14.11 9.51
CA ASP A 27 12.58 -14.73 9.16
C ASP A 27 12.27 -14.52 7.65
N TYR A 28 11.29 -15.28 7.16
CA TYR A 28 10.94 -15.26 5.74
C TYR A 28 9.47 -14.93 5.52
N ILE A 29 9.21 -14.09 4.52
CA ILE A 29 7.89 -13.98 3.89
C ILE A 29 7.84 -15.00 2.75
N ALA A 30 6.76 -15.79 2.69
CA ALA A 30 6.64 -16.89 1.73
C ALA A 30 6.70 -16.42 0.28
N ASP A 31 5.98 -15.32 -0.01
CA ASP A 31 5.88 -14.77 -1.35
C ASP A 31 5.81 -13.23 -1.30
N VAL A 32 6.59 -12.57 -2.12
CA VAL A 32 6.48 -11.13 -2.40
C VAL A 32 6.36 -10.98 -3.90
N VAL A 33 5.25 -10.40 -4.35
CA VAL A 33 4.95 -10.25 -5.78
C VAL A 33 4.99 -8.79 -6.15
N GLY A 34 5.76 -8.45 -7.15
CA GLY A 34 5.89 -7.08 -7.67
C GLY A 34 7.00 -6.94 -8.73
N PRO A 35 7.14 -5.75 -9.33
CA PRO A 35 6.25 -4.61 -9.18
C PRO A 35 4.88 -4.86 -9.83
N LEU A 36 3.80 -4.38 -9.18
CA LEU A 36 2.44 -4.46 -9.70
C LEU A 36 1.93 -3.07 -10.06
N GLY A 37 0.84 -3.01 -10.85
CA GLY A 37 0.24 -1.75 -11.26
C GLY A 37 1.05 -1.00 -12.32
N LYS A 38 0.91 0.31 -12.31
CA LYS A 38 1.57 1.22 -13.23
C LYS A 38 2.57 2.09 -12.51
N ALA A 39 3.68 2.37 -13.17
CA ALA A 39 4.67 3.31 -12.64
C ALA A 39 4.08 4.71 -12.55
N THR A 40 4.40 5.43 -11.47
CA THR A 40 4.07 6.85 -11.31
C THR A 40 4.67 7.66 -12.45
N HIS A 41 3.86 8.52 -13.07
CA HIS A 41 4.36 9.41 -14.11
C HIS A 41 5.18 10.53 -13.48
N ILE A 42 6.46 10.59 -13.83
CA ILE A 42 7.43 11.56 -13.30
C ILE A 42 7.95 12.40 -14.45
N GLU A 43 7.78 13.71 -14.35
CA GLU A 43 8.34 14.70 -15.26
C GLU A 43 8.67 15.99 -14.52
N ASN A 44 9.24 16.97 -15.19
CA ASN A 44 9.43 18.28 -14.62
C ASN A 44 8.13 19.11 -14.78
N TYR A 45 7.31 19.09 -13.74
CA TYR A 45 6.07 19.88 -13.66
C TYR A 45 6.30 21.32 -13.25
N GLY A 46 7.43 21.61 -12.56
CA GLY A 46 7.70 22.90 -11.93
C GLY A 46 7.64 22.84 -10.40
N ILE A 47 6.65 23.47 -9.78
CA ILE A 47 6.44 23.42 -8.32
C ILE A 47 5.45 22.30 -7.99
N VAL A 48 5.92 21.27 -7.29
CA VAL A 48 5.12 20.11 -6.91
C VAL A 48 4.87 20.09 -5.42
N LEU A 49 3.59 19.95 -5.04
CA LEU A 49 3.14 19.78 -3.66
C LEU A 49 2.86 18.30 -3.37
N CYS A 50 3.59 17.74 -2.42
CA CYS A 50 3.42 16.37 -1.97
C CYS A 50 2.77 16.34 -0.59
N ALA A 51 1.60 15.70 -0.44
CA ALA A 51 0.84 15.64 0.80
C ALA A 51 0.78 14.19 1.32
N GLY A 52 1.51 13.89 2.39
CA GLY A 52 1.61 12.57 3.01
C GLY A 52 0.90 12.50 4.36
N GLY A 53 0.10 11.45 4.56
CA GLY A 53 -0.60 11.23 5.84
C GLY A 53 -0.27 9.88 6.48
N GLY A 54 0.27 9.90 7.69
CA GLY A 54 0.63 8.69 8.43
C GLY A 54 1.54 7.78 7.62
N VAL A 55 1.20 6.48 7.51
CA VAL A 55 1.97 5.50 6.74
C VAL A 55 2.07 5.86 5.25
N GLY A 56 1.16 6.68 4.71
CA GLY A 56 1.21 7.15 3.32
C GLY A 56 2.45 7.99 2.97
N THR A 57 3.17 8.49 3.97
CA THR A 57 4.48 9.13 3.77
C THR A 57 5.52 8.17 3.19
N ALA A 58 5.42 6.88 3.52
CA ALA A 58 6.39 5.88 3.04
C ALA A 58 6.33 5.65 1.52
N PRO A 59 5.18 5.35 0.88
CA PRO A 59 5.10 5.26 -0.57
C PRO A 59 5.29 6.62 -1.27
N MET A 60 5.05 7.74 -0.60
CA MET A 60 5.29 9.07 -1.14
C MET A 60 6.79 9.39 -1.27
N LEU A 61 7.63 8.88 -0.38
CA LEU A 61 9.07 9.19 -0.37
C LEU A 61 9.78 8.88 -1.71
N PRO A 62 9.63 7.70 -2.34
CA PRO A 62 10.25 7.43 -3.64
C PRO A 62 9.71 8.35 -4.75
N ILE A 63 8.45 8.77 -4.67
CA ILE A 63 7.86 9.74 -5.63
C ILE A 63 8.53 11.10 -5.45
N ILE A 64 8.69 11.58 -4.21
CA ILE A 64 9.41 12.82 -3.87
C ILE A 64 10.83 12.77 -4.45
N GLN A 65 11.56 11.68 -4.21
CA GLN A 65 12.93 11.50 -4.69
C GLN A 65 13.01 11.56 -6.22
N ALA A 66 12.10 10.87 -6.89
CA ALA A 66 12.03 10.86 -8.36
C ALA A 66 11.66 12.24 -8.93
N LEU A 67 10.69 12.93 -8.34
CA LEU A 67 10.30 14.28 -8.71
C LEU A 67 11.47 15.27 -8.53
N LYS A 68 12.20 15.16 -7.42
CA LYS A 68 13.39 15.99 -7.17
C LYS A 68 14.48 15.72 -8.19
N ALA A 69 14.74 14.45 -8.52
CA ALA A 69 15.69 14.04 -9.54
C ALA A 69 15.31 14.53 -10.95
N ALA A 70 14.01 14.66 -11.23
CA ALA A 70 13.49 15.22 -12.48
C ALA A 70 13.57 16.78 -12.56
N GLY A 71 14.10 17.44 -11.52
CA GLY A 71 14.33 18.88 -11.50
C GLY A 71 13.15 19.72 -11.00
N ASN A 72 12.17 19.10 -10.36
CA ASN A 72 11.07 19.84 -9.73
C ASN A 72 11.53 20.54 -8.43
N ARG A 73 10.85 21.64 -8.11
CA ARG A 73 10.84 22.20 -6.77
C ARG A 73 9.76 21.45 -5.96
N VAL A 74 10.19 20.65 -5.00
CA VAL A 74 9.30 19.78 -4.23
C VAL A 74 9.03 20.40 -2.86
N ILE A 75 7.76 20.65 -2.55
CA ILE A 75 7.29 21.08 -1.24
C ILE A 75 6.46 19.95 -0.66
N SER A 76 6.85 19.43 0.51
CA SER A 76 6.19 18.32 1.15
C SER A 76 5.44 18.76 2.41
N VAL A 77 4.18 18.33 2.54
CA VAL A 77 3.39 18.46 3.76
C VAL A 77 3.18 17.05 4.30
N ILE A 78 3.78 16.72 5.44
CA ILE A 78 3.57 15.44 6.12
C ILE A 78 2.74 15.64 7.37
N ALA A 79 1.75 14.77 7.56
CA ALA A 79 0.76 14.93 8.62
C ALA A 79 0.55 13.64 9.41
N GLY A 80 0.29 13.79 10.69
CA GLY A 80 -0.06 12.72 11.62
C GLY A 80 -1.01 13.23 12.71
N ARG A 81 -1.60 12.33 13.49
CA ARG A 81 -2.43 12.72 14.63
C ARG A 81 -1.59 13.35 15.74
N SER A 82 -0.38 12.84 15.95
CA SER A 82 0.58 13.28 16.95
C SER A 82 2.01 13.17 16.43
N LYS A 83 2.98 13.72 17.17
CA LYS A 83 4.41 13.64 16.86
C LYS A 83 4.87 12.21 16.56
N ASP A 84 4.45 11.26 17.37
CA ASP A 84 4.89 9.87 17.30
C ASP A 84 4.43 9.14 16.02
N LEU A 85 3.46 9.73 15.30
CA LEU A 85 2.94 9.21 14.03
C LEU A 85 3.53 9.91 12.80
N ILE A 86 4.48 10.82 13.00
CA ILE A 86 5.29 11.40 11.92
C ILE A 86 6.46 10.46 11.64
N ILE A 87 6.52 9.95 10.42
CA ILE A 87 7.54 8.99 9.99
C ILE A 87 8.36 9.54 8.83
N LEU A 88 9.59 9.06 8.69
CA LEU A 88 10.49 9.36 7.55
C LEU A 88 10.74 10.87 7.35
N GLU A 89 10.64 11.67 8.39
CA GLU A 89 10.82 13.12 8.30
C GLU A 89 12.18 13.49 7.72
N ASP A 90 13.25 12.86 8.22
CA ASP A 90 14.62 13.15 7.77
C ASP A 90 14.83 12.81 6.31
N GLU A 91 14.28 11.70 5.83
CA GLU A 91 14.36 11.27 4.44
C GLU A 91 13.57 12.22 3.53
N VAL A 92 12.39 12.64 3.96
CA VAL A 92 11.57 13.61 3.24
C VAL A 92 12.28 14.97 3.19
N ARG A 93 12.88 15.44 4.31
CA ARG A 93 13.66 16.68 4.34
C ARG A 93 14.87 16.68 3.42
N LYS A 94 15.57 15.55 3.31
CA LYS A 94 16.70 15.38 2.38
C LYS A 94 16.29 15.42 0.92
N SER A 95 15.03 15.07 0.62
CA SER A 95 14.52 14.91 -0.74
C SER A 95 13.58 16.04 -1.18
N SER A 96 13.22 16.97 -0.29
CA SER A 96 12.32 18.10 -0.56
C SER A 96 13.05 19.44 -0.39
N ASP A 97 12.59 20.46 -1.10
CA ASP A 97 13.08 21.83 -0.93
C ASP A 97 12.51 22.48 0.33
N GLU A 98 11.31 22.07 0.71
CA GLU A 98 10.63 22.53 1.90
C GLU A 98 9.77 21.41 2.47
N VAL A 99 9.70 21.30 3.81
CA VAL A 99 8.86 20.36 4.52
C VAL A 99 8.06 21.07 5.59
N ILE A 100 6.75 20.91 5.54
CA ILE A 100 5.80 21.38 6.56
C ILE A 100 5.30 20.16 7.32
N ILE A 101 5.40 20.19 8.64
CA ILE A 101 4.89 19.16 9.53
C ILE A 101 3.58 19.64 10.12
N MET A 102 2.56 18.77 10.06
CA MET A 102 1.24 19.02 10.66
C MET A 102 0.90 17.92 11.64
N THR A 103 0.41 18.28 12.83
CA THR A 103 -0.17 17.32 13.78
C THR A 103 -1.54 17.78 14.24
N ASP A 104 -2.50 16.85 14.32
CA ASP A 104 -3.88 17.20 14.69
C ASP A 104 -3.93 17.77 16.12
N ASP A 105 -3.13 17.19 17.03
CA ASP A 105 -3.05 17.57 18.44
C ASP A 105 -2.10 18.75 18.74
N GLY A 106 -1.30 19.19 17.75
CA GLY A 106 -0.31 20.25 17.93
C GLY A 106 0.94 19.84 18.70
N SER A 107 1.15 18.54 18.92
CA SER A 107 2.32 18.03 19.66
C SER A 107 3.65 18.22 18.92
N TYR A 108 3.61 18.46 17.61
CA TYR A 108 4.79 18.71 16.78
C TYR A 108 4.46 19.48 15.50
N GLY A 109 5.36 20.35 15.07
CA GLY A 109 5.15 21.18 13.89
C GLY A 109 4.02 22.19 14.09
N LYS A 110 3.12 22.29 13.10
CA LYS A 110 1.93 23.14 13.16
C LYS A 110 0.71 22.31 13.53
N GLN A 111 -0.17 22.86 14.37
CA GLN A 111 -1.43 22.21 14.69
C GLN A 111 -2.41 22.31 13.52
N GLY A 112 -3.00 21.17 13.16
CA GLY A 112 -4.04 21.08 12.14
C GLY A 112 -3.85 19.88 11.21
N VAL A 113 -4.82 19.72 10.31
CA VAL A 113 -4.82 18.66 9.30
C VAL A 113 -3.97 19.05 8.08
N VAL A 114 -3.60 18.07 7.27
CA VAL A 114 -2.73 18.26 6.09
C VAL A 114 -3.19 19.37 5.15
N THR A 115 -4.50 19.52 4.94
CA THR A 115 -5.07 20.53 4.03
C THR A 115 -4.79 21.96 4.49
N VAL A 116 -4.59 22.21 5.79
CA VAL A 116 -4.18 23.53 6.29
C VAL A 116 -2.78 23.89 5.83
N GLY A 117 -1.84 22.94 5.95
CA GLY A 117 -0.47 23.12 5.45
C GLY A 117 -0.41 23.23 3.92
N MET A 118 -1.24 22.46 3.21
CA MET A 118 -1.36 22.57 1.76
C MET A 118 -1.88 23.95 1.32
N GLU A 119 -2.94 24.44 1.96
CA GLU A 119 -3.54 25.75 1.63
C GLU A 119 -2.55 26.88 1.85
N GLU A 120 -1.74 26.82 2.92
CA GLU A 120 -0.66 27.79 3.15
C GLU A 120 0.34 27.82 1.98
N VAL A 121 0.72 26.66 1.46
CA VAL A 121 1.61 26.57 0.29
C VAL A 121 0.94 27.14 -0.96
N ILE A 122 -0.29 26.74 -1.22
CA ILE A 122 -1.05 27.13 -2.43
C ILE A 122 -1.29 28.65 -2.45
N GLN A 123 -1.48 29.31 -1.30
CA GLN A 123 -1.68 30.76 -1.23
C GLN A 123 -0.43 31.57 -1.53
N ARG A 124 0.76 31.01 -1.31
CA ARG A 124 2.04 31.72 -1.51
C ARG A 124 2.80 31.32 -2.77
N GLU A 125 2.52 30.12 -3.31
CA GLU A 125 3.23 29.52 -4.44
C GLU A 125 2.23 29.11 -5.53
N LYS A 126 2.64 29.26 -6.77
CA LYS A 126 1.87 28.70 -7.89
C LYS A 126 2.21 27.21 -8.03
N VAL A 127 1.45 26.36 -7.35
CA VAL A 127 1.62 24.91 -7.44
C VAL A 127 1.15 24.40 -8.81
N ASP A 128 2.00 23.67 -9.51
CA ASP A 128 1.72 23.15 -10.85
C ASP A 128 1.16 21.71 -10.81
N LYS A 129 1.51 20.91 -9.78
CA LYS A 129 1.05 19.53 -9.60
C LYS A 129 0.99 19.18 -8.12
N CYS A 130 0.02 18.34 -7.74
CA CYS A 130 -0.08 17.80 -6.39
C CYS A 130 -0.09 16.27 -6.43
N PHE A 131 0.57 15.65 -5.45
CA PHE A 131 0.46 14.23 -5.12
C PHE A 131 -0.05 14.11 -3.68
N ALA A 132 -1.09 13.29 -3.44
CA ALA A 132 -1.62 13.10 -2.10
C ALA A 132 -1.75 11.59 -1.80
N ILE A 133 -1.10 11.14 -0.71
CA ILE A 133 -1.06 9.74 -0.31
C ILE A 133 -1.32 9.64 1.19
N GLY A 134 -2.35 8.88 1.56
CA GLY A 134 -2.73 8.71 2.95
C GLY A 134 -4.11 8.08 3.11
N PRO A 135 -4.77 8.24 4.26
CA PRO A 135 -6.13 7.78 4.46
C PRO A 135 -7.09 8.31 3.40
N ALA A 136 -8.05 7.48 2.96
CA ALA A 136 -9.01 7.85 1.91
C ALA A 136 -9.73 9.18 2.17
N ILE A 137 -10.10 9.42 3.44
CA ILE A 137 -10.75 10.68 3.85
C ILE A 137 -9.80 11.88 3.68
N MET A 138 -8.52 11.73 3.99
CA MET A 138 -7.51 12.77 3.80
C MET A 138 -7.36 13.08 2.31
N MET A 139 -7.16 12.07 1.46
CA MET A 139 -7.02 12.24 0.01
C MET A 139 -8.24 12.93 -0.59
N LYS A 140 -9.46 12.57 -0.15
CA LYS A 140 -10.69 13.24 -0.54
C LYS A 140 -10.63 14.74 -0.27
N PHE A 141 -10.25 15.16 0.93
CA PHE A 141 -10.19 16.59 1.29
C PHE A 141 -9.03 17.30 0.58
N CYS A 142 -7.89 16.64 0.36
CA CYS A 142 -6.82 17.17 -0.48
C CYS A 142 -7.31 17.47 -1.90
N CYS A 143 -8.05 16.53 -2.51
CA CYS A 143 -8.61 16.71 -3.84
C CYS A 143 -9.67 17.82 -3.89
N LEU A 144 -10.52 17.94 -2.86
CA LEU A 144 -11.48 19.06 -2.79
C LEU A 144 -10.79 20.41 -2.71
N LEU A 145 -9.69 20.50 -1.94
CA LEU A 145 -8.89 21.70 -1.83
C LEU A 145 -8.22 22.04 -3.19
N THR A 146 -7.47 21.11 -3.76
CA THR A 146 -6.74 21.34 -5.01
C THR A 146 -7.65 21.61 -6.19
N LYS A 147 -8.86 21.03 -6.22
CA LYS A 147 -9.88 21.31 -7.23
C LYS A 147 -10.36 22.76 -7.20
N LYS A 148 -10.48 23.36 -6.00
CA LYS A 148 -10.83 24.77 -5.82
C LYS A 148 -9.80 25.70 -6.47
N TYR A 149 -8.54 25.28 -6.51
CA TYR A 149 -7.43 26.04 -7.09
C TYR A 149 -7.00 25.52 -8.48
N GLU A 150 -7.76 24.60 -9.08
CA GLU A 150 -7.51 24.01 -10.39
C GLU A 150 -6.12 23.34 -10.52
N ILE A 151 -5.57 22.80 -9.41
CA ILE A 151 -4.28 22.15 -9.36
C ILE A 151 -4.45 20.65 -9.71
N PRO A 152 -3.87 20.15 -10.82
CA PRO A 152 -3.89 18.72 -11.16
C PRO A 152 -3.35 17.88 -10.00
N THR A 153 -4.11 16.87 -9.57
CA THR A 153 -3.79 16.12 -8.35
C THR A 153 -3.87 14.63 -8.60
N ASP A 154 -2.77 13.94 -8.38
CA ASP A 154 -2.74 12.47 -8.35
C ASP A 154 -2.82 11.97 -6.91
N VAL A 155 -3.57 10.90 -6.72
CA VAL A 155 -3.73 10.20 -5.44
C VAL A 155 -3.34 8.74 -5.59
N SER A 156 -2.61 8.21 -4.62
CA SER A 156 -2.28 6.78 -4.58
C SER A 156 -3.29 6.05 -3.70
N LEU A 157 -4.14 5.24 -4.32
CA LEU A 157 -5.29 4.63 -3.66
C LEU A 157 -4.92 3.34 -2.91
N ASN A 158 -5.47 3.20 -1.71
CA ASN A 158 -5.27 2.06 -0.81
C ASN A 158 -6.59 1.28 -0.60
N THR A 159 -7.16 0.74 -1.67
CA THR A 159 -8.37 -0.10 -1.60
C THR A 159 -8.04 -1.49 -1.04
N ILE A 160 -9.09 -2.25 -0.66
CA ILE A 160 -8.93 -3.67 -0.32
C ILE A 160 -8.32 -4.41 -1.51
N MET A 161 -7.23 -5.14 -1.27
CA MET A 161 -6.56 -5.97 -2.27
C MET A 161 -6.47 -7.42 -1.80
N VAL A 162 -6.72 -8.35 -2.72
CA VAL A 162 -6.68 -9.80 -2.44
C VAL A 162 -5.59 -10.47 -3.26
N ASP A 163 -5.66 -10.42 -4.62
CA ASP A 163 -4.67 -11.07 -5.46
C ASP A 163 -3.61 -10.13 -6.08
N GLY A 164 -3.94 -8.86 -6.26
CA GLY A 164 -3.03 -7.87 -6.85
C GLY A 164 -2.84 -7.95 -8.37
N THR A 165 -3.51 -8.88 -9.07
CA THR A 165 -3.29 -9.16 -10.51
C THR A 165 -4.44 -8.70 -11.41
N GLY A 166 -5.50 -8.12 -10.84
CA GLY A 166 -6.68 -7.66 -11.57
C GLY A 166 -7.76 -8.70 -11.79
N MET A 167 -7.57 -9.95 -11.31
CA MET A 167 -8.52 -11.03 -11.55
C MET A 167 -9.71 -11.03 -10.60
N CYS A 168 -9.49 -10.78 -9.29
CA CYS A 168 -10.54 -10.91 -8.28
C CYS A 168 -11.50 -9.72 -8.21
N GLY A 169 -11.13 -8.55 -8.73
CA GLY A 169 -11.94 -7.33 -8.71
C GLY A 169 -12.19 -6.72 -7.33
N ALA A 170 -11.51 -7.20 -6.27
CA ALA A 170 -11.67 -6.67 -4.91
C ALA A 170 -11.28 -5.19 -4.81
N CYS A 171 -10.24 -4.77 -5.52
CA CYS A 171 -9.71 -3.41 -5.53
C CYS A 171 -10.41 -2.45 -6.53
N ARG A 172 -11.61 -2.82 -7.04
CA ARG A 172 -12.32 -1.96 -8.00
C ARG A 172 -12.75 -0.64 -7.37
N ILE A 173 -12.68 0.40 -8.17
CA ILE A 173 -13.05 1.79 -7.82
C ILE A 173 -13.61 2.49 -9.05
N SER A 174 -14.52 3.45 -8.87
CA SER A 174 -14.99 4.31 -9.93
C SER A 174 -14.10 5.54 -10.09
N VAL A 175 -13.54 5.72 -11.30
CA VAL A 175 -12.72 6.89 -11.67
C VAL A 175 -13.27 7.46 -12.96
N GLY A 176 -13.77 8.71 -12.92
CA GLY A 176 -14.42 9.34 -14.07
C GLY A 176 -15.62 8.57 -14.60
N GLY A 177 -16.40 7.92 -13.71
CA GLY A 177 -17.55 7.10 -14.07
C GLY A 177 -17.21 5.73 -14.69
N LYS A 178 -15.94 5.34 -14.72
CA LYS A 178 -15.48 4.04 -15.22
C LYS A 178 -14.91 3.20 -14.10
N THR A 179 -15.23 1.91 -14.09
CA THR A 179 -14.61 0.96 -13.15
C THR A 179 -13.13 0.77 -13.49
N LYS A 180 -12.27 0.89 -12.48
CA LYS A 180 -10.83 0.67 -12.52
C LYS A 180 -10.43 -0.33 -11.45
N PHE A 181 -9.32 -1.03 -11.66
CA PHE A 181 -8.72 -1.93 -10.67
C PHE A 181 -7.42 -1.34 -10.19
N VAL A 182 -7.36 -0.94 -8.91
CA VAL A 182 -6.22 -0.23 -8.34
C VAL A 182 -4.91 -1.00 -8.50
N CYS A 183 -4.95 -2.32 -8.37
CA CYS A 183 -3.77 -3.18 -8.47
C CYS A 183 -3.14 -3.28 -9.87
N VAL A 184 -3.87 -2.95 -10.95
CA VAL A 184 -3.36 -3.02 -12.34
C VAL A 184 -3.49 -1.72 -13.11
N ASP A 185 -4.51 -0.88 -12.80
CA ASP A 185 -4.70 0.42 -13.44
C ASP A 185 -4.01 1.56 -12.70
N GLY A 186 -3.74 1.39 -11.40
CA GLY A 186 -3.11 2.35 -10.50
C GLY A 186 -1.74 1.87 -10.00
N PRO A 187 -1.32 2.27 -8.79
CA PRO A 187 -2.16 2.84 -7.72
C PRO A 187 -2.53 4.32 -7.84
N GLU A 188 -1.84 5.09 -8.70
CA GLU A 188 -2.10 6.51 -8.87
C GLU A 188 -3.23 6.76 -9.87
N PHE A 189 -4.11 7.71 -9.51
CA PHE A 189 -5.21 8.17 -10.34
C PHE A 189 -5.40 9.68 -10.19
N ASP A 190 -6.01 10.32 -11.21
CA ASP A 190 -6.50 11.69 -11.09
C ASP A 190 -7.52 11.76 -9.94
N GLY A 191 -7.11 12.40 -8.85
CA GLY A 191 -7.90 12.48 -7.62
C GLY A 191 -9.22 13.24 -7.78
N HIS A 192 -9.32 14.12 -8.79
CA HIS A 192 -10.56 14.85 -9.08
C HIS A 192 -11.63 13.99 -9.75
N LEU A 193 -11.25 12.80 -10.25
CA LEU A 193 -12.14 11.85 -10.92
C LEU A 193 -12.51 10.64 -10.05
N VAL A 194 -11.83 10.45 -8.90
CA VAL A 194 -12.05 9.32 -7.99
C VAL A 194 -13.36 9.48 -7.23
N ASP A 195 -14.17 8.41 -7.17
CA ASP A 195 -15.31 8.33 -6.26
C ASP A 195 -14.86 7.89 -4.85
N PHE A 196 -14.47 8.87 -4.04
CA PHE A 196 -14.07 8.62 -2.65
C PHE A 196 -15.20 8.14 -1.75
N ASN A 197 -16.48 8.40 -2.10
CA ASN A 197 -17.59 7.90 -1.30
C ASN A 197 -17.73 6.38 -1.47
N GLU A 198 -17.66 5.90 -2.71
CA GLU A 198 -17.58 4.46 -3.00
C GLU A 198 -16.37 3.84 -2.29
N MET A 199 -15.19 4.46 -2.37
CA MET A 199 -13.98 3.95 -1.73
C MET A 199 -14.14 3.79 -0.22
N LEU A 200 -14.66 4.80 0.46
CA LEU A 200 -14.88 4.78 1.91
C LEU A 200 -15.93 3.72 2.33
N GLN A 201 -17.02 3.60 1.56
CA GLN A 201 -18.04 2.60 1.81
C GLN A 201 -17.48 1.18 1.66
N ARG A 202 -16.75 0.91 0.58
CA ARG A 202 -16.14 -0.40 0.31
C ARG A 202 -15.04 -0.76 1.31
N GLY A 203 -14.23 0.21 1.74
CA GLY A 203 -13.21 0.02 2.76
C GLY A 203 -13.74 -0.43 4.12
N GLY A 204 -15.02 -0.25 4.37
CA GLY A 204 -15.68 -0.72 5.59
C GLY A 204 -16.38 -2.09 5.50
N ALA A 205 -16.29 -2.78 4.34
CA ALA A 205 -17.10 -3.96 4.05
C ALA A 205 -16.79 -5.18 4.95
N PHE A 206 -15.59 -5.30 5.48
CA PHE A 206 -15.13 -6.46 6.27
C PHE A 206 -14.74 -6.11 7.70
N LYS A 207 -15.29 -5.02 8.26
CA LYS A 207 -14.92 -4.58 9.62
C LYS A 207 -15.27 -5.60 10.72
N ALA A 208 -16.33 -6.36 10.56
CA ALA A 208 -16.73 -7.37 11.54
C ALA A 208 -15.74 -8.54 11.52
N GLU A 209 -15.40 -9.02 10.33
CA GLU A 209 -14.46 -10.10 10.12
C GLU A 209 -13.02 -9.70 10.52
N GLU A 210 -12.63 -8.45 10.32
CA GLU A 210 -11.34 -7.91 10.77
C GLU A 210 -11.25 -7.88 12.30
N LEU A 211 -12.32 -7.51 13.00
CA LEU A 211 -12.39 -7.54 14.45
C LEU A 211 -12.32 -8.97 14.98
N GLU A 212 -13.10 -9.89 14.41
CA GLU A 212 -13.08 -11.32 14.79
C GLU A 212 -11.69 -11.93 14.59
N ALA A 213 -11.05 -11.64 13.45
CA ALA A 213 -9.70 -12.10 13.17
C ALA A 213 -8.67 -11.54 14.17
N MET A 214 -8.82 -10.29 14.59
CA MET A 214 -7.93 -9.68 15.59
C MET A 214 -8.14 -10.29 16.98
N GLU A 215 -9.39 -10.54 17.38
CA GLU A 215 -9.69 -11.24 18.65
C GLU A 215 -9.12 -12.65 18.66
N ALA A 216 -9.26 -13.40 17.56
CA ALA A 216 -8.70 -14.74 17.43
C ALA A 216 -7.16 -14.71 17.53
N TYR A 217 -6.52 -13.72 16.88
CA TYR A 217 -5.08 -13.54 16.97
C TYR A 217 -4.62 -13.23 18.40
N GLN A 218 -5.32 -12.36 19.12
CA GLN A 218 -5.00 -12.04 20.52
C GLN A 218 -5.15 -13.25 21.45
N LYS A 219 -6.21 -14.04 21.28
CA LYS A 219 -6.41 -15.30 22.03
C LYS A 219 -5.27 -16.29 21.77
N ALA A 220 -4.82 -16.38 20.51
CA ALA A 220 -3.70 -17.25 20.17
C ALA A 220 -2.39 -16.81 20.84
N LEU A 221 -2.12 -15.50 20.91
CA LEU A 221 -0.95 -14.96 21.61
C LEU A 221 -0.98 -15.23 23.12
N ASN A 222 -2.17 -15.23 23.73
CA ASN A 222 -2.37 -15.49 25.16
C ASN A 222 -2.38 -17.00 25.52
N GLY A 223 -2.24 -17.88 24.50
CA GLY A 223 -2.34 -19.33 24.71
C GLY A 223 -3.75 -19.84 24.96
N GLU A 224 -4.76 -18.99 24.74
CA GLU A 224 -6.19 -19.31 24.91
C GLU A 224 -6.85 -19.80 23.62
N ALA A 225 -6.08 -19.88 22.52
CA ALA A 225 -6.62 -20.32 21.24
C ALA A 225 -7.00 -21.80 21.32
N PRO A 226 -8.18 -22.19 20.80
CA PRO A 226 -8.42 -23.59 20.52
C PRO A 226 -7.30 -24.08 19.59
N ALA A 227 -6.77 -25.27 19.88
CA ALA A 227 -5.79 -25.87 18.97
C ALA A 227 -6.31 -25.71 17.54
N GLN A 228 -5.57 -25.02 16.69
CA GLN A 228 -5.94 -24.91 15.29
C GLN A 228 -6.20 -26.33 14.82
N GLU A 229 -7.42 -26.61 14.35
CA GLU A 229 -7.64 -27.83 13.59
C GLU A 229 -6.54 -27.85 12.55
N ALA A 230 -5.63 -28.80 12.68
CA ALA A 230 -4.55 -28.98 11.73
C ALA A 230 -5.21 -29.02 10.36
N ALA A 231 -4.81 -28.10 9.48
CA ALA A 231 -5.33 -28.08 8.12
C ALA A 231 -5.35 -29.53 7.64
N PRO A 232 -6.47 -30.04 7.11
CA PRO A 232 -6.63 -31.45 6.82
C PRO A 232 -5.39 -31.93 6.07
N ALA A 233 -4.81 -33.03 6.56
CA ALA A 233 -3.60 -33.62 5.99
C ALA A 233 -3.84 -33.70 4.48
N LYS A 234 -2.99 -33.07 3.68
CA LYS A 234 -3.12 -32.96 2.23
C LYS A 234 -3.32 -34.37 1.69
N ALA A 235 -4.51 -34.65 1.15
CA ALA A 235 -4.66 -35.76 0.25
C ALA A 235 -3.60 -35.60 -0.86
N GLU A 236 -2.80 -36.64 -1.12
CA GLU A 236 -1.89 -36.68 -2.26
C GLU A 236 -2.76 -36.62 -3.52
N GLU A 237 -2.98 -35.42 -4.04
CA GLU A 237 -3.63 -35.26 -5.34
C GLU A 237 -2.62 -35.61 -6.43
N ALA A 238 -3.03 -36.54 -7.28
CA ALA A 238 -2.29 -36.87 -8.49
C ALA A 238 -2.02 -35.60 -9.33
N PRO A 239 -0.87 -35.49 -10.02
CA PRO A 239 -0.56 -34.32 -10.82
C PRO A 239 -1.59 -34.15 -11.93
N VAL A 240 -2.38 -33.08 -11.87
CA VAL A 240 -3.31 -32.70 -12.91
C VAL A 240 -2.50 -32.16 -14.09
N ALA A 241 -2.62 -32.78 -15.26
CA ALA A 241 -2.00 -32.31 -16.50
C ALA A 241 -2.55 -30.89 -16.84
N PRO A 242 -1.72 -29.98 -17.37
CA PRO A 242 -2.21 -28.67 -17.80
C PRO A 242 -3.22 -28.82 -18.92
N LEU A 243 -4.39 -28.19 -18.76
CA LEU A 243 -5.41 -28.11 -19.83
C LEU A 243 -4.84 -27.32 -21.01
N SER A 244 -5.01 -27.82 -22.24
CA SER A 244 -4.68 -27.06 -23.43
C SER A 244 -5.68 -25.92 -23.64
N VAL A 245 -5.26 -24.88 -24.35
CA VAL A 245 -6.11 -23.68 -24.60
C VAL A 245 -7.38 -24.08 -25.40
N ASP A 246 -7.30 -25.15 -26.19
CA ASP A 246 -8.40 -25.66 -27.01
C ASP A 246 -9.47 -26.44 -26.21
N GLU A 247 -9.19 -26.76 -24.93
CA GLU A 247 -10.13 -27.44 -24.03
C GLU A 247 -10.90 -26.50 -23.13
N MET A 248 -10.73 -25.18 -23.30
CA MET A 248 -11.48 -24.19 -22.53
C MET A 248 -12.92 -24.06 -23.05
N ASP A 249 -13.84 -24.64 -22.30
CA ASP A 249 -15.28 -24.46 -22.53
C ASP A 249 -15.71 -23.03 -22.12
N THR A 250 -16.06 -22.22 -23.10
CA THR A 250 -16.49 -20.82 -22.89
C THR A 250 -17.92 -20.70 -22.34
N THR A 251 -18.62 -21.81 -22.16
CA THR A 251 -20.00 -21.85 -21.65
C THR A 251 -20.08 -22.09 -20.14
N THR A 252 -18.97 -22.51 -19.52
CA THR A 252 -18.92 -22.79 -18.08
C THR A 252 -19.01 -21.49 -17.25
N PRO A 253 -19.85 -21.44 -16.21
CA PRO A 253 -19.95 -20.28 -15.31
C PRO A 253 -18.59 -19.93 -14.69
N LEU A 254 -18.29 -18.63 -14.57
CA LEU A 254 -17.01 -18.12 -14.07
C LEU A 254 -16.62 -18.70 -12.69
N ALA A 255 -17.60 -18.94 -11.81
CA ALA A 255 -17.37 -19.55 -10.50
C ALA A 255 -16.79 -20.96 -10.60
N GLU A 256 -17.26 -21.77 -11.56
CA GLU A 256 -16.77 -23.13 -11.79
C GLU A 256 -15.38 -23.13 -12.44
N LEU A 257 -15.10 -22.16 -13.34
CA LEU A 257 -13.76 -21.96 -13.91
C LEU A 257 -12.73 -21.56 -12.83
N ILE A 258 -13.14 -20.73 -11.85
CA ILE A 258 -12.30 -20.33 -10.73
C ILE A 258 -11.98 -21.54 -9.86
N ASP A 259 -12.93 -22.40 -9.61
CA ASP A 259 -12.76 -23.61 -8.79
C ASP A 259 -11.86 -24.63 -9.49
N ARG A 260 -12.07 -24.85 -10.80
CA ARG A 260 -11.22 -25.71 -11.63
C ARG A 260 -9.77 -25.21 -11.76
N SER A 261 -9.54 -23.91 -11.67
CA SER A 261 -8.19 -23.33 -11.72
C SER A 261 -7.42 -23.43 -10.38
N ALA A 262 -8.09 -23.79 -9.28
CA ALA A 262 -7.47 -23.90 -7.96
C ALA A 262 -6.28 -24.88 -7.89
N PRO A 263 -6.37 -26.11 -8.47
CA PRO A 263 -5.24 -27.04 -8.50
C PRO A 263 -4.06 -26.52 -9.33
N TYR A 264 -4.33 -25.83 -10.45
CA TYR A 264 -3.28 -25.24 -11.28
C TYR A 264 -2.55 -24.10 -10.58
N ARG A 265 -3.29 -23.22 -9.87
CA ARG A 265 -2.70 -22.16 -9.04
C ARG A 265 -1.83 -22.73 -7.92
N GLU A 266 -2.25 -23.84 -7.31
CA GLU A 266 -1.46 -24.52 -6.28
C GLU A 266 -0.23 -25.22 -6.85
N ALA A 267 -0.31 -25.83 -8.03
CA ALA A 267 0.84 -26.40 -8.73
C ALA A 267 1.85 -25.31 -9.14
N LEU A 268 1.37 -24.18 -9.66
CA LEU A 268 2.19 -23.01 -9.97
C LEU A 268 2.88 -22.47 -8.72
N ARG A 269 2.12 -22.33 -7.61
CA ARG A 269 2.64 -21.90 -6.32
C ARG A 269 3.70 -22.87 -5.76
N LYS A 270 3.54 -24.19 -5.95
CA LYS A 270 4.54 -25.20 -5.59
C LYS A 270 5.80 -25.11 -6.46
N SER A 271 5.66 -24.84 -7.76
CA SER A 271 6.80 -24.68 -8.66
C SER A 271 7.60 -23.40 -8.39
N MET A 272 6.93 -22.33 -8.01
CA MET A 272 7.56 -21.06 -7.60
C MET A 272 8.24 -21.15 -6.23
N LYS A 273 7.69 -21.91 -5.28
CA LYS A 273 8.28 -22.10 -3.93
C LYS A 273 9.65 -22.74 -3.91
N ALA A 274 10.07 -23.38 -4.99
CA ALA A 274 11.38 -24.02 -5.07
C ALA A 274 12.52 -23.02 -5.41
N LYS A 275 12.21 -21.80 -5.87
CA LYS A 275 13.21 -20.91 -6.47
C LYS A 275 13.47 -19.59 -5.73
N GLU A 276 12.54 -19.08 -4.90
CA GLU A 276 12.69 -17.74 -4.34
C GLU A 276 12.19 -17.69 -2.88
N ARG A 277 13.11 -17.71 -1.94
CA ARG A 277 12.86 -17.34 -0.54
C ARG A 277 13.39 -15.93 -0.34
N THR A 278 12.54 -15.04 0.14
CA THR A 278 12.88 -13.66 0.42
C THR A 278 13.24 -13.52 1.90
N GLN A 279 14.47 -13.10 2.19
CA GLN A 279 14.95 -12.90 3.55
C GLN A 279 14.55 -11.51 4.05
N ILE A 280 14.04 -11.46 5.28
CA ILE A 280 13.65 -10.22 5.95
C ILE A 280 14.80 -9.73 6.82
N GLU A 281 15.26 -8.51 6.57
CA GLU A 281 16.13 -7.77 7.48
C GLU A 281 15.30 -6.71 8.23
N ARG A 282 15.39 -6.73 9.54
CA ARG A 282 14.79 -5.70 10.38
C ARG A 282 15.73 -4.48 10.44
N CYS A 283 15.34 -3.38 9.81
CA CYS A 283 15.92 -2.08 10.13
C CYS A 283 15.36 -1.63 11.49
N GLN A 284 16.19 -1.64 12.52
CA GLN A 284 15.85 -0.98 13.78
C GLN A 284 15.87 0.53 13.54
N MET A 285 14.71 1.15 13.52
CA MET A 285 14.58 2.58 13.74
C MET A 285 14.28 2.77 15.24
N PRO A 286 15.25 3.24 16.05
CA PRO A 286 15.13 3.28 17.52
C PRO A 286 14.05 4.22 18.03
N GLU A 287 13.49 5.09 17.19
CA GLU A 287 12.65 6.22 17.56
C GLU A 287 11.19 6.12 17.10
N LEU A 288 10.79 5.00 16.49
CA LEU A 288 9.40 4.82 16.07
C LEU A 288 8.58 4.17 17.18
N ASP A 289 7.45 4.82 17.50
CA ASP A 289 6.37 4.32 18.36
C ASP A 289 6.04 2.83 18.03
N PRO A 290 5.64 2.04 19.03
CA PRO A 290 5.18 0.65 18.85
C PRO A 290 4.18 0.42 17.72
N VAL A 291 3.44 1.46 17.29
CA VAL A 291 2.49 1.42 16.17
C VAL A 291 3.18 1.27 14.80
N TYR A 292 4.45 1.67 14.65
CA TYR A 292 5.22 1.60 13.39
C TYR A 292 6.43 0.67 13.48
N ARG A 293 6.32 -0.42 14.20
CA ARG A 293 7.45 -1.31 14.56
C ARG A 293 8.07 -2.10 13.43
N ALA A 294 7.92 -1.79 12.18
CA ALA A 294 8.71 -2.51 11.19
C ALA A 294 8.94 -1.72 9.91
N THR A 295 10.11 -1.16 9.76
CA THR A 295 10.70 -1.07 8.43
C THR A 295 11.34 -2.42 8.15
N THR A 296 10.68 -3.24 7.38
CA THR A 296 11.20 -4.56 7.01
C THR A 296 11.92 -4.41 5.68
N ARG A 297 13.22 -4.66 5.68
CA ARG A 297 14.02 -4.73 4.47
C ARG A 297 13.95 -6.16 3.95
N VAL A 298 13.41 -6.33 2.75
CA VAL A 298 13.29 -7.62 2.08
C VAL A 298 14.43 -7.73 1.06
N GLU A 299 15.38 -8.64 1.26
CA GLU A 299 16.40 -8.95 0.26
C GLU A 299 15.90 -10.06 -0.67
N GLU A 300 15.78 -9.76 -1.96
CA GLU A 300 15.68 -10.79 -2.98
C GLU A 300 17.05 -11.49 -3.10
N VAL A 301 17.11 -12.73 -2.66
CA VAL A 301 18.27 -13.58 -2.94
C VAL A 301 18.16 -14.04 -4.41
N ASN A 302 18.59 -13.19 -5.32
CA ASN A 302 18.84 -13.60 -6.71
C ASN A 302 20.01 -14.59 -6.68
N LYS A 303 19.69 -15.87 -6.61
CA LYS A 303 20.64 -16.91 -7.00
C LYS A 303 20.64 -16.91 -8.53
N GLY A 304 21.74 -16.39 -9.07
CA GLY A 304 21.95 -16.14 -10.47
C GLY A 304 21.44 -17.23 -11.43
N LEU A 305 20.88 -16.74 -12.48
CA LEU A 305 20.92 -17.35 -13.79
C LEU A 305 22.26 -17.06 -14.45
#